data_9c08538948b288f5183826de12e227b2
#
_entry.id   9c08538948b288f5183826de12e227b2
#
_cell.length_a   1.000
_cell.length_b   1.000
_cell.length_c   1.000
_cell.angle_alpha   90.00
_cell.angle_beta   90.00
_cell.angle_gamma   90.00
#
_symmetry.space_group_name_H-M   'P 1'
#
loop_
_entity.id
_entity.type
_entity.pdbx_description
1 polymer ?
#
loop_
_entity_poly.entity_id
_entity_poly.type
_entity_poly.pdbx_seq_one_letter_code
_entity_poly.pdbx_strand_id
1 'polypeptide(L)'
;NLSSLGADLFTGACHKWMMTPKGSTFLYVNKAFQRMLDPLVISWGFNSTTPSHSSFLDYHQTQGTRDFSAFLCIPKAIEFMNQYNWTAVSSACRDLVKSNALRFCELVNSQPLAPLTDDFILQLFSIPIKTKNPIQLKNLLFDQYKIEIPVMPHGDQVFLRYSIQAFNTQAHLDTLYDAVSDIIKTTNLIEID
;
A
#
# COMPACT_ATOMS: atom_id res chain seq x y z
N ASN A 1 11.34 10.71 -8.13
CA ASN A 1 12.54 11.53 -7.90
C ASN A 1 12.34 12.35 -6.60
N LEU A 2 13.09 12.03 -5.54
CA LEU A 2 12.97 12.69 -4.23
C LEU A 2 13.32 14.18 -4.30
N SER A 3 14.26 14.56 -5.18
CA SER A 3 14.66 15.97 -5.33
C SER A 3 13.56 16.86 -5.93
N SER A 4 12.65 16.29 -6.72
CA SER A 4 11.52 17.01 -7.33
C SER A 4 10.22 16.90 -6.52
N LEU A 5 10.20 16.04 -5.50
CA LEU A 5 9.02 15.83 -4.66
C LEU A 5 8.74 17.03 -3.72
N GLY A 6 9.78 17.80 -3.38
CA GLY A 6 9.66 18.94 -2.46
C GLY A 6 9.36 18.54 -0.99
N ALA A 7 9.50 17.26 -0.66
CA ALA A 7 9.27 16.78 0.70
C ALA A 7 10.50 16.96 1.57
N ASP A 8 10.31 17.41 2.81
CA ASP A 8 11.37 17.51 3.81
C ASP A 8 11.70 16.15 4.41
N LEU A 9 10.69 15.32 4.66
CA LEU A 9 10.82 13.94 5.11
C LEU A 9 9.95 13.05 4.21
N PHE A 10 10.52 11.89 3.83
CA PHE A 10 9.79 10.89 3.07
C PHE A 10 10.24 9.48 3.45
N THR A 11 9.28 8.60 3.72
CA THR A 11 9.57 7.20 4.06
C THR A 11 8.67 6.27 3.27
N GLY A 12 9.15 5.06 3.03
CA GLY A 12 8.39 4.05 2.31
C GLY A 12 8.82 2.63 2.65
N ALA A 13 7.86 1.71 2.57
CA ALA A 13 8.09 0.30 2.76
C ALA A 13 8.48 -0.37 1.43
N CYS A 14 9.69 -0.88 1.33
CA CYS A 14 10.18 -1.58 0.14
C CYS A 14 9.50 -2.94 -0.06
N HIS A 15 9.00 -3.55 1.00
CA HIS A 15 8.34 -4.87 0.98
C HIS A 15 6.89 -4.87 0.48
N LYS A 16 6.41 -3.79 -0.11
CA LYS A 16 5.09 -3.70 -0.75
C LYS A 16 5.27 -3.63 -2.26
N TRP A 17 5.17 -2.44 -2.82
CA TRP A 17 5.21 -2.22 -4.27
C TRP A 17 6.57 -2.47 -4.93
N MET A 18 7.68 -2.42 -4.15
CA MET A 18 9.01 -2.80 -4.63
C MET A 18 9.30 -4.31 -4.50
N MET A 19 8.41 -5.11 -3.91
CA MET A 19 8.49 -6.58 -3.86
C MET A 19 9.73 -7.14 -3.14
N THR A 20 10.34 -6.39 -2.22
CA THR A 20 11.40 -6.93 -1.36
C THR A 20 10.82 -7.82 -0.25
N PRO A 21 11.61 -8.67 0.42
CA PRO A 21 11.20 -9.33 1.64
C PRO A 21 10.77 -8.34 2.72
N LYS A 22 9.88 -8.76 3.62
CA LYS A 22 9.40 -7.93 4.74
C LYS A 22 10.54 -7.43 5.60
N GLY A 23 10.42 -6.19 6.13
CA GLY A 23 11.36 -5.58 7.07
C GLY A 23 12.25 -4.49 6.47
N SER A 24 12.28 -4.31 5.14
CA SER A 24 13.02 -3.22 4.51
C SER A 24 12.16 -1.97 4.31
N THR A 25 12.72 -0.83 4.72
CA THR A 25 12.13 0.51 4.55
C THR A 25 13.24 1.50 4.24
N PHE A 26 12.90 2.65 3.70
CA PHE A 26 13.82 3.77 3.56
C PHE A 26 13.30 5.02 4.27
N LEU A 27 14.21 5.86 4.69
CA LEU A 27 13.96 7.18 5.22
C LEU A 27 14.80 8.21 4.46
N TYR A 28 14.13 9.13 3.80
CA TYR A 28 14.74 10.34 3.24
C TYR A 28 14.46 11.53 4.17
N VAL A 29 15.50 12.31 4.44
CA VAL A 29 15.40 13.56 5.19
C VAL A 29 16.24 14.61 4.48
N ASN A 30 15.63 15.75 4.16
CA ASN A 30 16.34 16.90 3.63
C ASN A 30 17.45 17.33 4.62
N LYS A 31 18.64 17.63 4.11
CA LYS A 31 19.82 17.97 4.92
C LYS A 31 19.56 19.06 5.97
N ALA A 32 18.68 20.01 5.66
CA ALA A 32 18.33 21.08 6.59
C ALA A 32 17.68 20.57 7.89
N PHE A 33 17.01 19.42 7.82
CA PHE A 33 16.24 18.84 8.93
C PHE A 33 16.91 17.64 9.59
N GLN A 34 18.02 17.11 9.04
CA GLN A 34 18.68 15.91 9.58
C GLN A 34 19.13 16.07 11.04
N ARG A 35 19.54 17.28 11.44
CA ARG A 35 19.98 17.56 12.82
C ARG A 35 18.83 17.66 13.83
N MET A 36 17.59 17.72 13.36
CA MET A 36 16.38 17.80 14.21
C MET A 36 15.84 16.43 14.59
N LEU A 37 16.37 15.37 13.98
CA LEU A 37 15.90 14.01 14.21
C LEU A 37 16.88 13.25 15.08
N ASP A 38 16.38 12.80 16.21
CA ASP A 38 17.09 11.84 17.06
C ASP A 38 16.75 10.41 16.65
N PRO A 39 17.68 9.46 16.77
CA PRO A 39 17.41 8.07 16.50
C PRO A 39 16.45 7.50 17.54
N LEU A 40 15.40 6.82 17.10
CA LEU A 40 14.45 6.14 18.00
C LEU A 40 15.14 5.01 18.80
N VAL A 41 16.17 4.40 18.21
CA VAL A 41 16.98 3.36 18.83
C VAL A 41 18.44 3.79 18.82
N ILE A 42 19.00 4.01 19.99
CA ILE A 42 20.42 4.32 20.17
C ILE A 42 21.22 3.04 19.98
N SER A 43 22.17 3.06 19.06
CA SER A 43 22.99 1.92 18.70
C SER A 43 24.43 2.35 18.39
N TRP A 44 25.20 1.50 17.74
CA TRP A 44 26.64 1.60 17.50
C TRP A 44 27.12 2.91 16.84
N GLY A 45 26.27 3.51 16.00
CA GLY A 45 26.61 4.77 15.33
C GLY A 45 26.44 6.02 16.19
N PHE A 46 25.70 5.93 17.31
CA PHE A 46 25.42 7.10 18.14
C PHE A 46 26.65 7.52 18.93
N ASN A 47 27.13 8.75 18.69
CA ASN A 47 28.36 9.27 19.29
C ASN A 47 29.60 8.35 19.09
N SER A 48 29.67 7.72 17.90
CA SER A 48 30.78 6.83 17.58
C SER A 48 32.12 7.52 17.65
N THR A 49 33.13 6.79 18.14
CA THR A 49 34.55 7.24 18.13
C THR A 49 35.18 7.15 16.73
N THR A 50 34.51 6.43 15.81
CA THR A 50 34.91 6.30 14.41
C THR A 50 33.73 6.65 13.50
N PRO A 51 33.30 7.94 13.45
CA PRO A 51 32.13 8.35 12.68
C PRO A 51 32.40 8.22 11.19
N SER A 52 31.33 7.96 10.42
CA SER A 52 31.37 8.00 8.98
C SER A 52 31.31 9.44 8.45
N HIS A 53 31.08 9.60 7.15
CA HIS A 53 30.90 10.92 6.52
C HIS A 53 29.56 11.60 6.87
N SER A 54 28.65 10.91 7.56
CA SER A 54 27.31 11.40 7.87
C SER A 54 26.82 10.91 9.23
N SER A 55 26.78 11.81 10.21
CA SER A 55 26.21 11.52 11.54
C SER A 55 24.74 11.09 11.45
N PHE A 56 23.98 11.59 10.47
CA PHE A 56 22.60 11.15 10.25
C PHE A 56 22.52 9.66 9.87
N LEU A 57 23.38 9.21 8.96
CA LEU A 57 23.45 7.79 8.61
C LEU A 57 23.93 6.95 9.80
N ASP A 58 24.95 7.38 10.50
CA ASP A 58 25.46 6.69 11.67
C ASP A 58 24.38 6.48 12.74
N TYR A 59 23.53 7.48 12.95
CA TYR A 59 22.47 7.43 13.97
C TYR A 59 21.28 6.57 13.55
N HIS A 60 20.93 6.55 12.27
CA HIS A 60 19.68 5.96 11.82
C HIS A 60 19.81 4.64 11.05
N GLN A 61 20.98 4.36 10.45
CA GLN A 61 21.15 3.21 9.57
C GLN A 61 21.19 1.88 10.34
N THR A 62 21.83 1.85 11.51
CA THR A 62 22.03 0.63 12.30
C THR A 62 21.30 0.71 13.63
N GLN A 63 20.29 -0.12 13.81
CA GLN A 63 19.45 -0.19 15.00
C GLN A 63 19.78 -1.41 15.89
N GLY A 64 21.04 -1.90 15.84
CA GLY A 64 21.50 -3.09 16.53
C GLY A 64 21.62 -4.32 15.63
N THR A 65 21.95 -5.45 16.22
CA THR A 65 22.12 -6.73 15.51
C THR A 65 20.76 -7.26 15.06
N ARG A 66 20.62 -7.43 13.75
CA ARG A 66 19.40 -7.98 13.13
C ARG A 66 19.71 -8.59 11.76
N ASP A 67 18.74 -9.26 11.17
CA ASP A 67 18.83 -9.73 9.79
C ASP A 67 18.73 -8.55 8.81
N PHE A 68 19.76 -8.36 7.99
CA PHE A 68 19.81 -7.34 6.94
C PHE A 68 19.44 -7.86 5.55
N SER A 69 19.10 -9.14 5.38
CA SER A 69 18.84 -9.74 4.08
C SER A 69 17.76 -9.02 3.27
N ALA A 70 16.71 -8.52 3.94
CA ALA A 70 15.65 -7.75 3.27
C ALA A 70 16.19 -6.46 2.62
N PHE A 71 17.16 -5.78 3.23
CA PHE A 71 17.81 -4.59 2.65
C PHE A 71 18.73 -4.94 1.49
N LEU A 72 19.46 -6.05 1.61
CA LEU A 72 20.36 -6.54 0.56
C LEU A 72 19.60 -7.00 -0.70
N CYS A 73 18.31 -7.31 -0.59
CA CYS A 73 17.45 -7.63 -1.73
C CYS A 73 16.96 -6.39 -2.52
N ILE A 74 17.08 -5.17 -1.97
CA ILE A 74 16.58 -3.96 -2.65
C ILE A 74 17.21 -3.76 -4.04
N PRO A 75 18.53 -3.86 -4.24
CA PRO A 75 19.12 -3.73 -5.58
C PRO A 75 18.58 -4.76 -6.57
N LYS A 76 18.34 -6.01 -6.12
CA LYS A 76 17.78 -7.06 -6.97
C LYS A 76 16.31 -6.80 -7.35
N ALA A 77 15.53 -6.25 -6.44
CA ALA A 77 14.16 -5.82 -6.74
C ALA A 77 14.12 -4.69 -7.78
N ILE A 78 15.04 -3.73 -7.69
CA ILE A 78 15.17 -2.64 -8.68
C ILE A 78 15.57 -3.21 -10.05
N GLU A 79 16.54 -4.12 -10.08
CA GLU A 79 16.97 -4.81 -11.33
C GLU A 79 15.79 -5.55 -11.98
N PHE A 80 15.02 -6.30 -11.19
CA PHE A 80 13.81 -7.00 -11.64
C PHE A 80 12.80 -6.03 -12.24
N MET A 81 12.50 -4.94 -11.55
CA MET A 81 11.55 -3.94 -12.04
C MET A 81 12.00 -3.31 -13.37
N ASN A 82 13.31 -3.04 -13.52
CA ASN A 82 13.89 -2.53 -14.77
C ASN A 82 13.82 -3.57 -15.89
N GLN A 83 14.16 -4.82 -15.60
CA GLN A 83 14.15 -5.92 -16.56
C GLN A 83 12.76 -6.16 -17.15
N TYR A 84 11.71 -6.01 -16.36
CA TYR A 84 10.32 -6.28 -16.77
C TYR A 84 9.53 -5.02 -17.09
N ASN A 85 10.19 -3.89 -17.30
CA ASN A 85 9.54 -2.60 -17.61
C ASN A 85 8.37 -2.31 -16.65
N TRP A 86 8.68 -2.24 -15.34
CA TRP A 86 7.66 -2.12 -14.31
C TRP A 86 6.78 -0.88 -14.43
N THR A 87 7.25 0.15 -15.13
CA THR A 87 6.43 1.32 -15.47
C THR A 87 5.21 0.92 -16.32
N ALA A 88 5.39 0.09 -17.33
CA ALA A 88 4.28 -0.40 -18.15
C ALA A 88 3.38 -1.35 -17.35
N VAL A 89 3.94 -2.24 -16.54
CA VAL A 89 3.18 -3.15 -15.66
C VAL A 89 2.31 -2.36 -14.68
N SER A 90 2.88 -1.37 -13.99
CA SER A 90 2.12 -0.56 -13.03
C SER A 90 1.06 0.33 -13.71
N SER A 91 1.30 0.79 -14.93
CA SER A 91 0.29 1.49 -15.74
C SER A 91 -0.90 0.59 -16.05
N ALA A 92 -0.66 -0.62 -16.55
CA ALA A 92 -1.72 -1.59 -16.83
C ALA A 92 -2.53 -1.95 -15.57
N CYS A 93 -1.85 -2.09 -14.42
CA CYS A 93 -2.54 -2.29 -13.14
C CYS A 93 -3.44 -1.11 -12.76
N ARG A 94 -2.98 0.13 -12.95
CA ARG A 94 -3.80 1.34 -12.71
C ARG A 94 -5.02 1.40 -13.63
N ASP A 95 -4.83 1.08 -14.90
CA ASP A 95 -5.94 1.07 -15.86
C ASP A 95 -6.99 0.04 -15.49
N LEU A 96 -6.56 -1.13 -14.99
CA LEU A 96 -7.46 -2.15 -14.46
C LEU A 96 -8.21 -1.66 -13.21
N VAL A 97 -7.56 -0.92 -12.32
CA VAL A 97 -8.22 -0.29 -11.16
C VAL A 97 -9.26 0.73 -11.62
N LYS A 98 -8.88 1.68 -12.48
CA LYS A 98 -9.76 2.77 -12.93
C LYS A 98 -10.98 2.27 -13.70
N SER A 99 -10.79 1.29 -14.61
CA SER A 99 -11.87 0.73 -15.41
C SER A 99 -12.93 -0.02 -14.59
N ASN A 100 -12.58 -0.44 -13.39
CA ASN A 100 -13.49 -1.16 -12.49
C ASN A 100 -14.09 -0.32 -11.37
N ALA A 101 -13.52 0.85 -11.07
CA ALA A 101 -13.87 1.65 -9.90
C ALA A 101 -15.36 2.05 -9.88
N LEU A 102 -15.89 2.56 -11.00
CA LEU A 102 -17.28 3.02 -11.07
C LEU A 102 -18.29 1.87 -10.90
N ARG A 103 -18.08 0.72 -11.53
CA ARG A 103 -19.01 -0.41 -11.41
C ARG A 103 -19.15 -0.90 -9.96
N PHE A 104 -18.07 -0.86 -9.18
CA PHE A 104 -18.14 -1.20 -7.76
C PHE A 104 -18.89 -0.14 -6.95
N CYS A 105 -18.66 1.14 -7.22
CA CYS A 105 -19.39 2.21 -6.56
C CYS A 105 -20.89 2.14 -6.88
N GLU A 106 -21.25 1.90 -8.14
CA GLU A 106 -22.63 1.71 -8.59
C GLU A 106 -23.30 0.51 -7.90
N LEU A 107 -22.57 -0.62 -7.78
CA LEU A 107 -23.08 -1.82 -7.12
C LEU A 107 -23.49 -1.58 -5.67
N VAL A 108 -22.75 -0.73 -4.95
CA VAL A 108 -23.00 -0.45 -3.52
C VAL A 108 -23.67 0.91 -3.28
N ASN A 109 -24.21 1.54 -4.34
CA ASN A 109 -24.84 2.86 -4.32
C ASN A 109 -23.95 3.93 -3.66
N SER A 110 -22.69 4.03 -4.07
CA SER A 110 -21.72 5.00 -3.55
C SER A 110 -21.03 5.77 -4.68
N GLN A 111 -20.11 6.67 -4.29
CA GLN A 111 -19.33 7.47 -5.24
C GLN A 111 -17.84 7.33 -4.93
N PRO A 112 -16.94 7.45 -5.93
CA PRO A 112 -15.52 7.53 -5.70
C PRO A 112 -15.14 8.67 -4.76
N LEU A 113 -14.15 8.46 -3.87
CA LEU A 113 -13.65 9.48 -2.93
C LEU A 113 -12.89 10.63 -3.61
N ALA A 114 -12.41 10.40 -4.83
CA ALA A 114 -11.60 11.34 -5.60
C ALA A 114 -11.82 11.10 -7.11
N PRO A 115 -11.44 12.07 -7.98
CA PRO A 115 -11.46 11.87 -9.42
C PRO A 115 -10.65 10.63 -9.84
N LEU A 116 -11.17 9.87 -10.82
CA LEU A 116 -10.54 8.64 -11.32
C LEU A 116 -9.44 8.97 -12.35
N THR A 117 -8.50 9.82 -11.95
CA THR A 117 -7.34 10.23 -12.76
C THR A 117 -6.04 9.71 -12.16
N ASP A 118 -4.96 9.74 -12.92
CA ASP A 118 -3.64 9.27 -12.48
C ASP A 118 -3.06 10.08 -11.31
N ASP A 119 -3.57 11.29 -11.06
CA ASP A 119 -3.16 12.11 -9.91
C ASP A 119 -3.69 11.56 -8.57
N PHE A 120 -4.82 10.85 -8.60
CA PHE A 120 -5.49 10.35 -7.39
C PHE A 120 -5.51 8.82 -7.30
N ILE A 121 -5.59 8.13 -8.44
CA ILE A 121 -5.75 6.67 -8.47
C ILE A 121 -4.46 6.02 -8.96
N LEU A 122 -3.90 5.19 -8.11
CA LEU A 122 -2.79 4.30 -8.47
C LEU A 122 -3.31 2.85 -8.58
N GLN A 123 -2.59 1.90 -7.99
CA GLN A 123 -2.90 0.47 -8.05
C GLN A 123 -3.83 0.02 -6.91
N LEU A 124 -4.56 0.95 -6.30
CA LEU A 124 -5.42 0.70 -5.15
C LEU A 124 -6.67 1.55 -5.25
N PHE A 125 -7.83 0.96 -4.91
CA PHE A 125 -9.09 1.67 -4.82
C PHE A 125 -9.85 1.28 -3.56
N SER A 126 -10.45 2.27 -2.90
CA SER A 126 -11.29 2.10 -1.72
C SER A 126 -12.74 2.39 -2.10
N ILE A 127 -13.57 1.36 -2.05
CA ILE A 127 -15.01 1.45 -2.32
C ILE A 127 -15.69 1.85 -1.02
N PRO A 128 -16.35 3.03 -0.91
CA PRO A 128 -17.15 3.35 0.26
C PRO A 128 -18.34 2.39 0.33
N ILE A 129 -18.56 1.79 1.49
CA ILE A 129 -19.68 0.86 1.73
C ILE A 129 -20.41 1.22 3.03
N LYS A 130 -21.70 0.86 3.11
CA LYS A 130 -22.47 0.93 4.34
C LYS A 130 -22.55 -0.46 4.95
N THR A 131 -21.95 -0.64 6.11
CA THR A 131 -22.02 -1.90 6.88
C THR A 131 -21.94 -1.63 8.37
N LYS A 132 -22.75 -2.34 9.16
CA LYS A 132 -22.72 -2.31 10.63
C LYS A 132 -21.70 -3.29 11.20
N ASN A 133 -21.24 -4.27 10.40
CA ASN A 133 -20.36 -5.31 10.90
C ASN A 133 -19.21 -5.60 9.91
N PRO A 134 -18.18 -4.70 9.86
CA PRO A 134 -17.03 -4.84 8.97
C PRO A 134 -16.25 -6.16 9.15
N ILE A 135 -16.17 -6.64 10.42
CA ILE A 135 -15.46 -7.87 10.74
C ILE A 135 -16.18 -9.09 10.17
N GLN A 136 -17.50 -9.15 10.33
CA GLN A 136 -18.29 -10.25 9.79
C GLN A 136 -18.26 -10.25 8.25
N LEU A 137 -18.35 -9.09 7.62
CA LEU A 137 -18.23 -8.96 6.17
C LEU A 137 -16.86 -9.46 5.67
N LYS A 138 -15.78 -9.07 6.33
CA LYS A 138 -14.44 -9.54 6.01
C LYS A 138 -14.32 -11.06 6.13
N ASN A 139 -14.82 -11.63 7.23
CA ASN A 139 -14.77 -13.07 7.46
C ASN A 139 -15.61 -13.82 6.43
N LEU A 140 -16.80 -13.33 6.09
CA LEU A 140 -17.65 -13.94 5.06
C LEU A 140 -16.96 -13.96 3.70
N LEU A 141 -16.33 -12.86 3.28
CA LEU A 141 -15.57 -12.78 2.03
C LEU A 141 -14.42 -13.80 2.02
N PHE A 142 -13.72 -13.95 3.13
CA PHE A 142 -12.63 -14.92 3.24
C PHE A 142 -13.12 -16.37 3.30
N ASP A 143 -14.06 -16.67 4.19
CA ASP A 143 -14.45 -18.05 4.50
C ASP A 143 -15.29 -18.67 3.39
N GLN A 144 -16.24 -17.91 2.84
CA GLN A 144 -17.18 -18.42 1.82
C GLN A 144 -16.68 -18.20 0.40
N TYR A 145 -16.20 -16.98 0.09
CA TYR A 145 -15.81 -16.62 -1.27
C TYR A 145 -14.32 -16.77 -1.56
N LYS A 146 -13.50 -17.10 -0.52
CA LYS A 146 -12.03 -17.22 -0.61
C LYS A 146 -11.34 -15.94 -1.08
N ILE A 147 -11.92 -14.80 -0.74
CA ILE A 147 -11.38 -13.48 -1.09
C ILE A 147 -10.76 -12.86 0.16
N GLU A 148 -9.44 -12.69 0.14
CA GLU A 148 -8.73 -11.94 1.17
C GLU A 148 -8.67 -10.46 0.78
N ILE A 149 -9.47 -9.64 1.47
CA ILE A 149 -9.61 -8.22 1.19
C ILE A 149 -9.82 -7.43 2.49
N PRO A 150 -9.18 -6.26 2.66
CA PRO A 150 -9.45 -5.40 3.80
C PRO A 150 -10.86 -4.78 3.75
N VAL A 151 -11.60 -4.90 4.86
CA VAL A 151 -12.80 -4.11 5.15
C VAL A 151 -12.42 -3.17 6.29
N MET A 152 -12.29 -1.87 6.00
CA MET A 152 -11.58 -0.92 6.84
C MET A 152 -12.50 0.18 7.37
N PRO A 153 -12.81 0.22 8.67
CA PRO A 153 -13.41 1.41 9.28
C PRO A 153 -12.43 2.59 9.30
N HIS A 154 -12.91 3.77 8.99
CA HIS A 154 -12.18 5.03 9.13
C HIS A 154 -13.16 6.15 9.54
N GLY A 155 -13.10 6.60 10.78
CA GLY A 155 -14.15 7.45 11.35
C GLY A 155 -15.51 6.76 11.26
N ASP A 156 -16.50 7.47 10.73
CA ASP A 156 -17.87 6.96 10.56
C ASP A 156 -18.08 6.21 9.24
N GLN A 157 -17.02 6.04 8.44
CA GLN A 157 -17.09 5.39 7.15
C GLN A 157 -16.42 4.01 7.16
N VAL A 158 -16.85 3.14 6.26
CA VAL A 158 -16.23 1.84 6.04
C VAL A 158 -15.89 1.68 4.56
N PHE A 159 -14.74 1.08 4.30
CA PHE A 159 -14.22 0.89 2.95
C PHE A 159 -13.88 -0.56 2.66
N LEU A 160 -14.30 -1.06 1.51
CA LEU A 160 -13.80 -2.28 0.91
C LEU A 160 -12.67 -1.89 -0.06
N ARG A 161 -11.42 -2.32 0.22
CA ARG A 161 -10.25 -1.84 -0.53
C ARG A 161 -9.59 -2.96 -1.31
N TYR A 162 -9.63 -2.88 -2.63
CA TYR A 162 -8.82 -3.77 -3.47
C TYR A 162 -7.51 -3.12 -3.91
N SER A 163 -6.50 -3.96 -4.13
CA SER A 163 -5.18 -3.57 -4.62
C SER A 163 -4.80 -4.48 -5.77
N ILE A 164 -4.32 -3.92 -6.87
CA ILE A 164 -3.97 -4.64 -8.09
C ILE A 164 -2.46 -4.64 -8.29
N GLN A 165 -1.88 -5.82 -8.40
CA GLN A 165 -0.49 -6.06 -8.74
C GLN A 165 -0.41 -6.94 -9.99
N ALA A 166 0.77 -7.15 -10.56
CA ALA A 166 1.00 -7.87 -11.81
C ALA A 166 0.35 -9.27 -11.91
N PHE A 167 0.07 -9.91 -10.77
CA PHE A 167 -0.58 -11.22 -10.69
C PHE A 167 -2.12 -11.15 -10.60
N ASN A 168 -2.70 -9.95 -10.49
CA ASN A 168 -4.15 -9.79 -10.49
C ASN A 168 -4.67 -9.58 -11.92
N THR A 169 -5.89 -10.04 -12.16
CA THR A 169 -6.54 -10.00 -13.46
C THR A 169 -7.97 -9.45 -13.35
N GLN A 170 -8.59 -9.14 -14.49
CA GLN A 170 -10.01 -8.78 -14.56
C GLN A 170 -10.90 -9.86 -13.90
N ALA A 171 -10.60 -11.13 -14.11
CA ALA A 171 -11.37 -12.23 -13.53
C ALA A 171 -11.39 -12.21 -11.99
N HIS A 172 -10.30 -11.76 -11.34
CA HIS A 172 -10.28 -11.59 -9.87
C HIS A 172 -11.23 -10.47 -9.42
N LEU A 173 -11.30 -9.37 -10.18
CA LEU A 173 -12.25 -8.29 -9.90
C LEU A 173 -13.68 -8.69 -10.19
N ASP A 174 -13.92 -9.50 -11.21
CA ASP A 174 -15.25 -10.05 -11.51
C ASP A 174 -15.72 -10.99 -10.39
N THR A 175 -14.83 -11.85 -9.88
CA THR A 175 -15.11 -12.69 -8.71
C THR A 175 -15.46 -11.86 -7.47
N LEU A 176 -14.73 -10.76 -7.23
CA LEU A 176 -15.06 -9.85 -6.14
C LEU A 176 -16.42 -9.18 -6.34
N TYR A 177 -16.72 -8.74 -7.57
CA TYR A 177 -17.98 -8.11 -7.92
C TYR A 177 -19.16 -9.05 -7.68
N ASP A 178 -19.05 -10.28 -8.15
CA ASP A 178 -20.08 -11.31 -7.99
C ASP A 178 -20.31 -11.64 -6.51
N ALA A 179 -19.22 -11.78 -5.73
CA ALA A 179 -19.32 -12.00 -4.29
C ALA A 179 -20.03 -10.85 -3.56
N VAL A 180 -19.67 -9.60 -3.85
CA VAL A 180 -20.32 -8.42 -3.25
C VAL A 180 -21.78 -8.36 -3.67
N SER A 181 -22.10 -8.63 -4.95
CA SER A 181 -23.49 -8.68 -5.46
C SER A 181 -24.33 -9.76 -4.77
N ASP A 182 -23.74 -10.93 -4.52
CA ASP A 182 -24.42 -12.02 -3.81
C ASP A 182 -24.66 -11.68 -2.34
N ILE A 183 -23.66 -11.10 -1.65
CA ILE A 183 -23.76 -10.65 -0.24
C ILE A 183 -24.87 -9.61 -0.08
N ILE A 184 -25.00 -8.67 -1.01
CA ILE A 184 -26.08 -7.66 -1.01
C ILE A 184 -27.45 -8.34 -1.10
N LYS A 185 -27.60 -9.37 -1.94
CA LYS A 185 -28.88 -10.07 -2.16
C LYS A 185 -29.25 -11.04 -1.05
N THR A 186 -28.27 -11.64 -0.41
CA THR A 186 -28.49 -12.78 0.50
C THR A 186 -28.30 -12.44 1.97
N THR A 187 -27.74 -11.26 2.28
CA THR A 187 -27.45 -10.84 3.65
C THR A 187 -27.81 -9.37 3.89
N ASN A 188 -27.72 -8.91 5.15
CA ASN A 188 -27.85 -7.50 5.51
C ASN A 188 -26.48 -6.88 5.86
N LEU A 189 -25.38 -7.47 5.37
CA LEU A 189 -24.01 -7.00 5.72
C LEU A 189 -23.59 -5.77 4.91
N ILE A 190 -24.15 -5.56 3.72
CA ILE A 190 -23.98 -4.32 2.94
C ILE A 190 -25.36 -3.72 2.72
N GLU A 191 -25.55 -2.48 3.20
CA GLU A 191 -26.79 -1.74 3.05
C GLU A 191 -26.74 -0.90 1.76
N ILE A 192 -27.81 -0.96 0.97
CA ILE A 192 -28.02 -0.12 -0.23
C ILE A 192 -29.25 0.70 0.06
N ASP A 193 -29.09 2.01 0.23
CA ASP A 193 -30.22 2.96 0.41
C ASP A 193 -30.70 3.46 -0.93
#